data_755df9291b593324bbdc1d9726d9cdf6
#
_entry.id   755df9291b593324bbdc1d9726d9cdf6
#
_cell.length_a   1.000
_cell.length_b   1.000
_cell.length_c   1.000
_cell.angle_alpha   90.00
_cell.angle_beta   90.00
_cell.angle_gamma   90.00
#
_symmetry.space_group_name_H-M   'P 1'
#
loop_
_entity.id
_entity.type
_entity.pdbx_description
1 polymer ?
#
loop_
_entity_poly.entity_id
_entity_poly.type
_entity_poly.pdbx_seq_one_letter_code
_entity_poly.pdbx_strand_id
1 'polypeptide(L)'
;MKIDAIILAAGKGKRMQSASPKVLQKVAGKALLQHVIDTSLELENCQPHIVVGDQASLVKASVSAPKNSKWSKQAKQLGTGHAAKQSLKGLRTGSIALILYGDVPLVKSSTMKNLVKAAGKSTLALLSFEQQTPNGYGRIIRSPRGKVLGIVEEKDATKEQKKITEVNSGIIAVASNKLEELLKGLKNKNAAKEYYLTDIVSLANENKIPVKAVKLDSKEEVLGANNLEELNQLERNYQLLKAKEFLKKGVIIFDPARVDFRGEIKIQKGSSIDINCVFEGKVEIGKNVIIGPGAIIRNSKIGDGSRIEPYTLIENAILEKNVTAGPYAHIGPEAHLGENSEIGNFVEVKRSKIGKGTKAKHLAYIGDGQVSEKVNVGAGTIFVNYDGKSKNKTKVGKGAFIGSNSSLIAPIKIGQNSMIGAGSVVTRDVPAERLALGRSRQRNIRKK
;
A
#
# COMPACT_ATOMS: atom_id res chain seq x y z
N MET A 1 -6.66 -12.32 -25.72
CA MET A 1 -5.28 -12.49 -26.26
C MET A 1 -4.41 -13.00 -25.13
N LYS A 2 -3.54 -14.01 -25.32
CA LYS A 2 -2.61 -14.49 -24.28
C LYS A 2 -1.48 -13.47 -24.10
N ILE A 3 -1.16 -13.11 -22.86
CA ILE A 3 -0.08 -12.18 -22.51
C ILE A 3 0.89 -12.87 -21.55
N ASP A 4 2.15 -12.94 -21.91
CA ASP A 4 3.23 -13.41 -21.04
C ASP A 4 4.03 -12.20 -20.55
N ALA A 5 3.84 -11.83 -19.26
CA ALA A 5 4.52 -10.71 -18.64
C ALA A 5 5.92 -11.16 -18.15
N ILE A 6 6.96 -10.84 -18.89
CA ILE A 6 8.35 -11.11 -18.54
C ILE A 6 8.83 -10.00 -17.61
N ILE A 7 8.97 -10.29 -16.32
CA ILE A 7 9.37 -9.31 -15.30
C ILE A 7 10.84 -9.51 -14.97
N LEU A 8 11.68 -8.57 -15.37
CA LEU A 8 13.12 -8.61 -15.15
C LEU A 8 13.44 -8.15 -13.72
N ALA A 9 13.82 -9.07 -12.85
CA ALA A 9 14.10 -8.86 -11.43
C ALA A 9 15.48 -9.40 -10.98
N ALA A 10 16.44 -9.55 -11.92
CA ALA A 10 17.75 -10.17 -11.68
C ALA A 10 18.87 -9.18 -11.32
N GLY A 11 18.59 -7.87 -11.30
CA GLY A 11 19.58 -6.82 -11.04
C GLY A 11 20.13 -6.84 -9.63
N LYS A 12 21.47 -6.67 -9.46
CA LYS A 12 22.17 -6.69 -8.14
C LYS A 12 21.86 -5.49 -7.24
N GLY A 13 21.41 -4.36 -7.79
CA GLY A 13 21.09 -3.17 -7.01
C GLY A 13 22.21 -2.60 -6.15
N LYS A 14 23.47 -2.72 -6.56
CA LYS A 14 24.66 -2.32 -5.77
C LYS A 14 24.60 -0.89 -5.21
N ARG A 15 23.95 0.04 -5.93
CA ARG A 15 23.78 1.45 -5.53
C ARG A 15 22.76 1.69 -4.43
N MET A 16 21.93 0.68 -4.08
CA MET A 16 20.94 0.79 -3.01
C MET A 16 21.54 0.73 -1.61
N GLN A 17 22.82 0.36 -1.47
CA GLN A 17 23.51 0.22 -0.18
C GLN A 17 22.71 -0.59 0.86
N SER A 18 21.98 -1.60 0.40
CA SER A 18 21.07 -2.43 1.20
C SER A 18 21.43 -3.91 1.03
N ALA A 19 21.32 -4.68 2.10
CA ALA A 19 21.45 -6.14 2.07
C ALA A 19 20.28 -6.82 1.32
N SER A 20 19.14 -6.14 1.22
CA SER A 20 17.96 -6.63 0.51
C SER A 20 18.05 -6.33 -0.99
N PRO A 21 17.64 -7.27 -1.87
CA PRO A 21 17.54 -7.02 -3.30
C PRO A 21 16.78 -5.74 -3.63
N LYS A 22 17.23 -4.99 -4.65
CA LYS A 22 16.59 -3.76 -5.12
C LYS A 22 15.07 -3.93 -5.31
N VAL A 23 14.65 -5.01 -5.94
CA VAL A 23 13.25 -5.30 -6.27
C VAL A 23 12.38 -5.61 -5.05
N LEU A 24 12.99 -5.84 -3.89
CA LEU A 24 12.30 -6.03 -2.60
C LEU A 24 12.25 -4.75 -1.75
N GLN A 25 12.88 -3.66 -2.17
CA GLN A 25 12.65 -2.35 -1.57
C GLN A 25 11.18 -1.99 -1.66
N LYS A 26 10.68 -1.21 -0.69
CA LYS A 26 9.24 -0.96 -0.57
C LYS A 26 8.87 0.44 -1.00
N VAL A 27 7.74 0.54 -1.69
CA VAL A 27 6.96 1.76 -1.92
C VAL A 27 5.56 1.50 -1.35
N ALA A 28 5.05 2.41 -0.57
CA ALA A 28 3.76 2.28 0.13
C ALA A 28 3.60 0.96 0.91
N GLY A 29 4.69 0.51 1.56
CA GLY A 29 4.72 -0.72 2.35
C GLY A 29 4.81 -2.02 1.54
N LYS A 30 4.76 -1.98 0.20
CA LYS A 30 4.76 -3.14 -0.71
C LYS A 30 6.05 -3.16 -1.54
N ALA A 31 6.65 -4.35 -1.74
CA ALA A 31 7.86 -4.52 -2.56
C ALA A 31 7.66 -3.99 -3.99
N LEU A 32 8.69 -3.37 -4.60
CA LEU A 32 8.64 -2.87 -5.97
C LEU A 32 8.16 -3.97 -6.93
N LEU A 33 8.75 -5.17 -6.85
CA LEU A 33 8.37 -6.31 -7.67
C LEU A 33 6.91 -6.71 -7.48
N GLN A 34 6.38 -6.64 -6.26
CA GLN A 34 4.98 -6.99 -6.00
C GLN A 34 4.01 -6.02 -6.69
N HIS A 35 4.33 -4.72 -6.75
CA HIS A 35 3.52 -3.77 -7.52
C HIS A 35 3.45 -4.16 -8.99
N VAL A 36 4.59 -4.54 -9.59
CA VAL A 36 4.65 -4.93 -11.01
C VAL A 36 3.88 -6.22 -11.27
N ILE A 37 4.02 -7.21 -10.38
CA ILE A 37 3.25 -8.47 -10.47
C ILE A 37 1.75 -8.16 -10.40
N ASP A 38 1.30 -7.43 -9.37
CA ASP A 38 -0.11 -7.12 -9.16
C ASP A 38 -0.72 -6.39 -10.38
N THR A 39 -0.03 -5.35 -10.87
CA THR A 39 -0.51 -4.59 -12.04
C THR A 39 -0.53 -5.45 -13.30
N SER A 40 0.42 -6.36 -13.49
CA SER A 40 0.42 -7.28 -14.63
C SER A 40 -0.77 -8.24 -14.62
N LEU A 41 -1.23 -8.62 -13.43
CA LEU A 41 -2.38 -9.51 -13.24
C LEU A 41 -3.74 -8.83 -13.52
N GLU A 42 -3.79 -7.50 -13.61
CA GLU A 42 -4.98 -6.78 -14.08
C GLU A 42 -5.21 -6.93 -15.61
N LEU A 43 -4.24 -7.49 -16.31
CA LEU A 43 -4.36 -7.84 -17.74
C LEU A 43 -5.05 -9.20 -17.89
N GLU A 44 -6.08 -9.25 -18.72
CA GLU A 44 -6.77 -10.50 -19.01
C GLU A 44 -5.83 -11.55 -19.64
N ASN A 45 -5.91 -12.80 -19.17
CA ASN A 45 -5.10 -13.92 -19.64
C ASN A 45 -3.58 -13.67 -19.51
N CYS A 46 -3.15 -12.89 -18.54
CA CYS A 46 -1.75 -12.65 -18.25
C CYS A 46 -1.13 -13.79 -17.43
N GLN A 47 0.06 -14.21 -17.81
CA GLN A 47 0.90 -15.14 -17.05
C GLN A 47 2.23 -14.46 -16.72
N PRO A 48 2.56 -14.25 -15.43
CA PRO A 48 3.86 -13.71 -15.05
C PRO A 48 5.00 -14.71 -15.24
N HIS A 49 6.10 -14.24 -15.84
CA HIS A 49 7.39 -14.91 -15.95
C HIS A 49 8.44 -14.06 -15.25
N ILE A 50 8.80 -14.40 -14.01
CA ILE A 50 9.71 -13.61 -13.19
C ILE A 50 11.14 -14.13 -13.37
N VAL A 51 12.03 -13.26 -13.85
CA VAL A 51 13.46 -13.58 -14.04
C VAL A 51 14.23 -13.02 -12.87
N VAL A 52 14.81 -13.91 -12.04
CA VAL A 52 15.52 -13.58 -10.80
C VAL A 52 17.01 -13.86 -10.90
N GLY A 53 17.81 -13.22 -10.05
CA GLY A 53 19.25 -13.38 -9.98
C GLY A 53 19.73 -14.28 -8.84
N ASP A 54 20.85 -13.91 -8.22
CA ASP A 54 21.53 -14.71 -7.19
C ASP A 54 20.68 -14.96 -5.93
N GLN A 55 19.84 -14.02 -5.52
CA GLN A 55 18.96 -14.12 -4.33
C GLN A 55 17.56 -14.63 -4.69
N ALA A 56 17.46 -15.53 -5.65
CA ALA A 56 16.18 -16.05 -6.18
C ALA A 56 15.24 -16.60 -5.09
N SER A 57 15.77 -17.35 -4.13
CA SER A 57 14.98 -17.93 -3.03
C SER A 57 14.35 -16.86 -2.16
N LEU A 58 15.11 -15.83 -1.78
CA LEU A 58 14.63 -14.71 -0.98
C LEU A 58 13.55 -13.91 -1.74
N VAL A 59 13.79 -13.58 -3.00
CA VAL A 59 12.82 -12.86 -3.83
C VAL A 59 11.52 -13.65 -3.95
N LYS A 60 11.61 -14.95 -4.24
CA LYS A 60 10.44 -15.82 -4.37
C LYS A 60 9.63 -15.95 -3.08
N ALA A 61 10.30 -16.03 -1.92
CA ALA A 61 9.65 -16.10 -0.62
C ALA A 61 9.00 -14.77 -0.18
N SER A 62 9.49 -13.64 -0.71
CA SER A 62 9.08 -12.29 -0.29
C SER A 62 7.92 -11.70 -1.11
N VAL A 63 7.49 -12.36 -2.20
CA VAL A 63 6.39 -11.87 -3.04
C VAL A 63 5.33 -12.93 -3.24
N SER A 64 4.10 -12.48 -3.42
CA SER A 64 2.96 -13.33 -3.77
C SER A 64 2.78 -13.34 -5.29
N ALA A 65 2.83 -14.52 -5.89
CA ALA A 65 2.58 -14.69 -7.32
C ALA A 65 1.65 -15.90 -7.54
N PRO A 66 0.77 -15.88 -8.57
CA PRO A 66 -0.10 -17.00 -8.88
C PRO A 66 0.65 -18.31 -9.07
N LYS A 67 0.03 -19.44 -8.75
CA LYS A 67 0.64 -20.79 -8.89
C LYS A 67 1.12 -21.09 -10.31
N ASN A 68 0.50 -20.53 -11.31
CA ASN A 68 0.86 -20.70 -12.73
C ASN A 68 2.00 -19.77 -13.17
N SER A 69 2.54 -18.91 -12.30
CA SER A 69 3.68 -18.06 -12.63
C SER A 69 4.91 -18.90 -12.90
N LYS A 70 5.71 -18.47 -13.88
CA LYS A 70 6.99 -19.09 -14.21
C LYS A 70 8.14 -18.32 -13.57
N TRP A 71 9.15 -19.05 -13.15
CA TRP A 71 10.35 -18.49 -12.53
C TRP A 71 11.57 -18.97 -13.28
N SER A 72 12.44 -18.04 -13.69
CA SER A 72 13.70 -18.34 -14.36
C SER A 72 14.85 -17.68 -13.62
N LYS A 73 16.00 -18.36 -13.55
CA LYS A 73 17.19 -17.81 -12.91
C LYS A 73 18.19 -17.32 -13.94
N GLN A 74 18.60 -16.07 -13.84
CA GLN A 74 19.76 -15.53 -14.56
C GLN A 74 21.02 -15.76 -13.71
N ALA A 75 21.74 -16.83 -13.97
CA ALA A 75 22.92 -17.21 -13.18
C ALA A 75 24.11 -16.23 -13.35
N LYS A 76 24.32 -15.73 -14.58
CA LYS A 76 25.33 -14.71 -14.89
C LYS A 76 24.63 -13.46 -15.40
N GLN A 77 24.91 -12.32 -14.80
CA GLN A 77 24.28 -11.04 -15.18
C GLN A 77 25.00 -10.43 -16.38
N LEU A 78 24.63 -10.91 -17.56
CA LEU A 78 25.24 -10.52 -18.85
C LEU A 78 24.36 -9.50 -19.61
N GLY A 79 23.51 -8.75 -18.91
CA GLY A 79 22.64 -7.72 -19.48
C GLY A 79 21.16 -8.09 -19.51
N THR A 80 20.32 -7.12 -19.88
CA THR A 80 18.84 -7.21 -19.88
C THR A 80 18.31 -8.17 -20.96
N GLY A 81 18.94 -8.21 -22.12
CA GLY A 81 18.61 -9.18 -23.19
C GLY A 81 18.93 -10.62 -22.77
N HIS A 82 20.04 -10.84 -22.05
CA HIS A 82 20.35 -12.15 -21.50
C HIS A 82 19.31 -12.55 -20.43
N ALA A 83 18.82 -11.61 -19.60
CA ALA A 83 17.77 -11.88 -18.63
C ALA A 83 16.46 -12.31 -19.34
N ALA A 84 16.02 -11.57 -20.35
CA ALA A 84 14.84 -11.92 -21.14
C ALA A 84 14.95 -13.30 -21.80
N LYS A 85 16.14 -13.69 -22.27
CA LYS A 85 16.41 -15.02 -22.84
C LYS A 85 16.09 -16.17 -21.88
N GLN A 86 16.21 -15.97 -20.56
CA GLN A 86 15.94 -17.02 -19.57
C GLN A 86 14.44 -17.38 -19.49
N SER A 87 13.55 -16.50 -19.95
CA SER A 87 12.10 -16.74 -19.91
C SER A 87 11.55 -17.48 -21.14
N LEU A 88 12.32 -17.60 -22.23
CA LEU A 88 11.83 -18.10 -23.52
C LEU A 88 11.14 -19.47 -23.43
N LYS A 89 11.74 -20.43 -22.70
CA LYS A 89 11.21 -21.78 -22.55
C LYS A 89 9.81 -21.86 -21.91
N GLY A 90 9.38 -20.80 -21.24
CA GLY A 90 8.10 -20.75 -20.56
C GLY A 90 7.01 -19.99 -21.31
N LEU A 91 7.32 -19.36 -22.43
CA LEU A 91 6.35 -18.55 -23.19
C LEU A 91 5.33 -19.43 -23.90
N ARG A 92 4.07 -18.98 -23.87
CA ARG A 92 2.96 -19.66 -24.53
C ARG A 92 2.94 -19.37 -26.02
N THR A 93 2.69 -20.37 -26.82
CA THR A 93 2.55 -20.23 -28.30
C THR A 93 1.46 -19.21 -28.62
N GLY A 94 1.79 -18.25 -29.48
CA GLY A 94 0.88 -17.21 -29.96
C GLY A 94 0.53 -16.14 -28.94
N SER A 95 1.30 -16.04 -27.84
CA SER A 95 1.16 -14.97 -26.88
C SER A 95 1.87 -13.69 -27.33
N ILE A 96 1.56 -12.58 -26.64
CA ILE A 96 2.36 -11.37 -26.67
C ILE A 96 3.26 -11.39 -25.43
N ALA A 97 4.55 -11.32 -25.64
CA ALA A 97 5.54 -11.11 -24.58
C ALA A 97 5.56 -9.63 -24.24
N LEU A 98 5.21 -9.31 -22.98
CA LEU A 98 5.28 -7.97 -22.39
C LEU A 98 6.45 -7.95 -21.42
N ILE A 99 7.52 -7.24 -21.76
CA ILE A 99 8.72 -7.14 -20.94
C ILE A 99 8.59 -5.95 -20.00
N LEU A 100 8.71 -6.22 -18.70
CA LEU A 100 8.59 -5.26 -17.61
C LEU A 100 9.84 -5.31 -16.72
N TYR A 101 10.10 -4.24 -16.00
CA TYR A 101 11.17 -4.19 -15.01
C TYR A 101 10.59 -4.27 -13.59
N GLY A 102 11.13 -5.16 -12.76
CA GLY A 102 10.66 -5.40 -11.40
C GLY A 102 10.88 -4.24 -10.43
N ASP A 103 11.56 -3.19 -10.85
CA ASP A 103 11.84 -1.96 -10.10
C ASP A 103 11.12 -0.73 -10.66
N VAL A 104 10.15 -0.91 -11.57
CA VAL A 104 9.29 0.14 -12.15
C VAL A 104 7.84 -0.07 -11.66
N PRO A 105 7.54 0.30 -10.41
CA PRO A 105 6.32 -0.12 -9.72
C PRO A 105 5.05 0.66 -10.12
N LEU A 106 5.19 1.82 -10.79
CA LEU A 106 4.08 2.76 -10.99
C LEU A 106 3.39 2.63 -12.35
N VAL A 107 3.85 1.70 -13.20
CA VAL A 107 3.25 1.49 -14.53
C VAL A 107 1.80 1.03 -14.40
N LYS A 108 0.88 1.69 -15.12
CA LYS A 108 -0.55 1.39 -15.07
C LYS A 108 -0.93 0.23 -15.97
N SER A 109 -1.93 -0.55 -15.58
CA SER A 109 -2.49 -1.62 -16.42
C SER A 109 -3.07 -1.09 -17.73
N SER A 110 -3.65 0.11 -17.74
CA SER A 110 -4.13 0.78 -18.96
C SER A 110 -3.00 1.04 -19.96
N THR A 111 -1.85 1.49 -19.47
CA THR A 111 -0.64 1.72 -20.28
C THR A 111 -0.11 0.40 -20.86
N MET A 112 -0.04 -0.65 -20.04
CA MET A 112 0.34 -2.00 -20.51
C MET A 112 -0.64 -2.53 -21.57
N LYS A 113 -1.97 -2.37 -21.37
CA LYS A 113 -3.00 -2.76 -22.34
C LYS A 113 -2.82 -2.05 -23.67
N ASN A 114 -2.58 -0.74 -23.65
CA ASN A 114 -2.35 0.06 -24.87
C ASN A 114 -1.09 -0.40 -25.60
N LEU A 115 0.00 -0.70 -24.89
CA LEU A 115 1.23 -1.20 -25.48
C LEU A 115 1.03 -2.57 -26.14
N VAL A 116 0.40 -3.51 -25.42
CA VAL A 116 0.06 -4.84 -25.94
C VAL A 116 -0.83 -4.76 -27.20
N LYS A 117 -1.82 -3.84 -27.20
CA LYS A 117 -2.66 -3.58 -28.38
C LYS A 117 -1.85 -3.02 -29.54
N ALA A 118 -0.90 -2.11 -29.26
CA ALA A 118 -0.02 -1.53 -30.28
C ALA A 118 0.92 -2.56 -30.92
N ALA A 119 1.38 -3.54 -30.14
CA ALA A 119 2.22 -4.64 -30.63
C ALA A 119 1.44 -5.60 -31.54
N GLY A 120 0.26 -6.02 -31.13
CA GLY A 120 -0.51 -7.03 -31.86
C GLY A 120 0.35 -8.26 -32.17
N LYS A 121 0.10 -8.89 -33.33
CA LYS A 121 0.85 -10.09 -33.80
C LYS A 121 2.08 -9.76 -34.64
N SER A 122 2.22 -8.52 -35.10
CA SER A 122 3.18 -8.19 -36.18
C SER A 122 4.21 -7.11 -35.79
N THR A 123 3.96 -6.29 -34.80
CA THR A 123 4.75 -5.10 -34.45
C THR A 123 5.54 -5.32 -33.17
N LEU A 124 6.74 -4.75 -33.09
CA LEU A 124 7.42 -4.51 -31.82
C LEU A 124 6.98 -3.14 -31.32
N ALA A 125 6.32 -3.07 -30.17
CA ALA A 125 5.92 -1.83 -29.55
C ALA A 125 6.77 -1.57 -28.29
N LEU A 126 7.19 -0.32 -28.08
CA LEU A 126 7.94 0.11 -26.90
C LEU A 126 7.32 1.36 -26.29
N LEU A 127 7.49 1.57 -24.98
CA LEU A 127 7.11 2.80 -24.32
C LEU A 127 8.27 3.80 -24.36
N SER A 128 7.98 5.04 -24.79
CA SER A 128 8.92 6.16 -24.73
C SER A 128 8.31 7.33 -23.95
N PHE A 129 9.15 8.24 -23.47
CA PHE A 129 8.73 9.46 -22.79
C PHE A 129 9.74 10.58 -23.01
N GLU A 130 9.33 11.82 -22.77
CA GLU A 130 10.24 13.00 -22.80
C GLU A 130 10.92 13.20 -21.47
N GLN A 131 12.23 13.44 -21.51
CA GLN A 131 13.06 13.76 -20.36
C GLN A 131 14.05 14.86 -20.71
N GLN A 132 13.95 16.02 -20.06
CA GLN A 132 14.80 17.18 -20.35
C GLN A 132 16.28 16.92 -20.04
N THR A 133 16.54 16.19 -18.97
CA THR A 133 17.88 15.73 -18.59
C THR A 133 17.92 14.21 -18.64
N PRO A 134 18.16 13.63 -19.84
CA PRO A 134 17.94 12.20 -20.09
C PRO A 134 19.10 11.30 -19.63
N ASN A 135 19.90 11.73 -18.66
CA ASN A 135 21.05 10.98 -18.17
C ASN A 135 20.68 9.55 -17.72
N GLY A 136 21.43 8.58 -18.20
CA GLY A 136 21.26 7.16 -17.85
C GLY A 136 20.18 6.41 -18.64
N TYR A 137 19.44 7.08 -19.53
CA TYR A 137 18.43 6.45 -20.38
C TYR A 137 18.94 6.17 -21.79
N GLY A 138 18.42 5.13 -22.44
CA GLY A 138 18.58 4.89 -23.88
C GLY A 138 17.80 5.90 -24.69
N ARG A 139 18.40 6.46 -25.74
CA ARG A 139 17.79 7.45 -26.65
C ARG A 139 17.08 6.77 -27.79
N ILE A 140 15.86 7.23 -28.10
CA ILE A 140 15.10 6.76 -29.27
C ILE A 140 15.63 7.44 -30.53
N ILE A 141 16.21 6.66 -31.41
CA ILE A 141 16.72 7.16 -32.69
C ILE A 141 15.62 7.08 -33.74
N ARG A 142 15.32 8.21 -34.38
CA ARG A 142 14.31 8.29 -35.44
C ARG A 142 14.90 8.67 -36.79
N SER A 143 14.30 8.19 -37.86
CA SER A 143 14.57 8.69 -39.22
C SER A 143 13.97 10.12 -39.39
N PRO A 144 14.36 10.85 -40.42
CA PRO A 144 13.75 12.14 -40.75
C PRO A 144 12.21 12.06 -40.95
N ARG A 145 11.70 10.89 -41.34
CA ARG A 145 10.25 10.63 -41.45
C ARG A 145 9.59 10.13 -40.18
N GLY A 146 10.27 10.22 -38.99
CA GLY A 146 9.74 9.84 -37.71
C GLY A 146 9.74 8.35 -37.36
N LYS A 147 10.19 7.46 -38.30
CA LYS A 147 10.27 6.02 -38.02
C LYS A 147 11.33 5.73 -36.95
N VAL A 148 11.01 4.90 -35.93
CA VAL A 148 11.99 4.43 -34.93
C VAL A 148 13.00 3.51 -35.60
N LEU A 149 14.28 3.86 -35.57
CA LEU A 149 15.39 3.11 -36.16
C LEU A 149 16.07 2.19 -35.14
N GLY A 150 16.20 2.65 -33.89
CA GLY A 150 16.89 1.92 -32.83
C GLY A 150 16.86 2.66 -31.51
N ILE A 151 17.52 2.10 -30.53
CA ILE A 151 17.78 2.72 -29.23
C ILE A 151 19.29 2.71 -29.03
N VAL A 152 19.87 3.85 -28.60
CA VAL A 152 21.29 3.92 -28.24
C VAL A 152 21.38 4.18 -26.75
N GLU A 153 22.08 3.30 -26.05
CA GLU A 153 22.29 3.42 -24.59
C GLU A 153 23.23 4.59 -24.26
N GLU A 154 23.08 5.19 -23.08
CA GLU A 154 23.85 6.37 -22.63
C GLU A 154 25.36 6.23 -22.85
N LYS A 155 25.92 5.05 -22.57
CA LYS A 155 27.37 4.78 -22.65
C LYS A 155 27.89 4.71 -24.08
N ASP A 156 27.03 4.40 -25.03
CA ASP A 156 27.36 4.20 -26.44
C ASP A 156 26.92 5.41 -27.30
N ALA A 157 26.21 6.38 -26.69
CA ALA A 157 25.65 7.55 -27.39
C ALA A 157 26.72 8.61 -27.71
N THR A 158 26.69 9.14 -28.93
CA THR A 158 27.49 10.30 -29.33
C THR A 158 27.03 11.57 -28.62
N LYS A 159 27.80 12.66 -28.71
CA LYS A 159 27.43 13.95 -28.13
C LYS A 159 26.10 14.48 -28.67
N GLU A 160 25.82 14.32 -29.96
CA GLU A 160 24.57 14.69 -30.63
C GLU A 160 23.41 13.84 -30.16
N GLN A 161 23.60 12.51 -30.08
CA GLN A 161 22.58 11.58 -29.62
C GLN A 161 22.21 11.83 -28.14
N LYS A 162 23.14 12.25 -27.31
CA LYS A 162 22.88 12.64 -25.89
C LYS A 162 21.92 13.81 -25.73
N LYS A 163 21.78 14.65 -26.78
CA LYS A 163 20.83 15.79 -26.78
C LYS A 163 19.38 15.37 -27.04
N ILE A 164 19.15 14.13 -27.49
CA ILE A 164 17.81 13.60 -27.74
C ILE A 164 17.06 13.46 -26.43
N THR A 165 15.89 14.07 -26.32
CA THR A 165 15.04 14.09 -25.13
C THR A 165 14.06 12.94 -25.07
N GLU A 166 13.72 12.32 -26.21
CA GLU A 166 12.89 11.12 -26.24
C GLU A 166 13.70 9.90 -25.81
N VAL A 167 13.29 9.28 -24.71
CA VAL A 167 14.00 8.17 -24.09
C VAL A 167 13.15 6.90 -24.00
N ASN A 168 13.84 5.77 -23.94
CA ASN A 168 13.24 4.46 -23.77
C ASN A 168 12.94 4.20 -22.29
N SER A 169 11.74 3.69 -21.99
CA SER A 169 11.37 3.24 -20.65
C SER A 169 11.89 1.82 -20.31
N GLY A 170 12.32 1.07 -21.33
CA GLY A 170 12.66 -0.34 -21.20
C GLY A 170 11.45 -1.28 -21.38
N ILE A 171 10.21 -0.80 -21.31
CA ILE A 171 9.01 -1.61 -21.41
C ILE A 171 8.68 -1.86 -22.88
N ILE A 172 8.60 -3.13 -23.25
CA ILE A 172 8.45 -3.56 -24.65
C ILE A 172 7.39 -4.65 -24.75
N ALA A 173 6.59 -4.63 -25.81
CA ALA A 173 5.66 -5.71 -26.17
C ALA A 173 5.89 -6.18 -27.59
N VAL A 174 5.93 -7.49 -27.79
CA VAL A 174 6.13 -8.12 -29.10
C VAL A 174 5.59 -9.55 -29.09
N ALA A 175 5.21 -10.10 -30.23
CA ALA A 175 4.79 -11.50 -30.34
C ALA A 175 5.91 -12.45 -29.87
N SER A 176 5.57 -13.47 -29.07
CA SER A 176 6.53 -14.37 -28.41
C SER A 176 7.51 -15.06 -29.37
N ASN A 177 7.02 -15.49 -30.54
CA ASN A 177 7.86 -16.11 -31.60
C ASN A 177 8.87 -15.11 -32.17
N LYS A 178 8.47 -13.86 -32.39
CA LYS A 178 9.38 -12.79 -32.84
C LYS A 178 10.40 -12.40 -31.78
N LEU A 179 9.99 -12.36 -30.51
CA LEU A 179 10.92 -12.11 -29.41
C LEU A 179 12.03 -13.14 -29.37
N GLU A 180 11.69 -14.43 -29.54
CA GLU A 180 12.68 -15.50 -29.54
C GLU A 180 13.70 -15.33 -30.66
N GLU A 181 13.24 -15.00 -31.87
CA GLU A 181 14.09 -14.73 -33.04
C GLU A 181 15.03 -13.54 -32.78
N LEU A 182 14.48 -12.42 -32.35
CA LEU A 182 15.26 -11.20 -32.03
C LEU A 182 16.30 -11.41 -30.95
N LEU A 183 15.94 -12.11 -29.86
CA LEU A 183 16.88 -12.38 -28.77
C LEU A 183 18.05 -13.30 -29.21
N LYS A 184 17.85 -14.22 -30.15
CA LYS A 184 18.93 -15.05 -30.74
C LYS A 184 19.98 -14.20 -31.46
N GLY A 185 19.57 -13.10 -32.09
CA GLY A 185 20.45 -12.18 -32.83
C GLY A 185 21.27 -11.22 -31.96
N LEU A 186 20.99 -11.11 -30.65
CA LEU A 186 21.70 -10.18 -29.77
C LEU A 186 23.21 -10.47 -29.67
N LYS A 187 24.01 -9.41 -29.71
CA LYS A 187 25.45 -9.41 -29.54
C LYS A 187 25.83 -8.59 -28.29
N ASN A 188 27.02 -8.78 -27.76
CA ASN A 188 27.55 -8.03 -26.61
C ASN A 188 28.74 -7.12 -26.99
N LYS A 189 28.77 -6.67 -28.24
CA LYS A 189 29.80 -5.76 -28.78
C LYS A 189 29.41 -4.30 -28.52
N ASN A 190 29.40 -3.89 -27.24
CA ASN A 190 29.09 -2.55 -26.78
C ASN A 190 30.00 -2.16 -25.59
N ALA A 191 29.95 -0.91 -25.16
CA ALA A 191 30.80 -0.37 -24.08
C ALA A 191 30.69 -1.15 -22.74
N ALA A 192 29.52 -1.72 -22.42
CA ALA A 192 29.29 -2.49 -21.22
C ALA A 192 29.62 -3.98 -21.36
N LYS A 193 29.87 -4.49 -22.59
CA LYS A 193 30.04 -5.92 -22.92
C LYS A 193 28.83 -6.78 -22.49
N GLU A 194 27.63 -6.21 -22.56
CA GLU A 194 26.36 -6.81 -22.16
C GLU A 194 25.45 -7.05 -23.34
N TYR A 195 24.55 -8.04 -23.24
CA TYR A 195 23.47 -8.24 -24.20
C TYR A 195 22.34 -7.23 -23.88
N TYR A 196 22.32 -6.12 -24.58
CA TYR A 196 21.27 -5.11 -24.39
C TYR A 196 19.95 -5.57 -24.98
N LEU A 197 18.88 -5.50 -24.19
CA LEU A 197 17.53 -5.78 -24.70
C LEU A 197 17.12 -4.76 -25.76
N THR A 198 17.56 -3.53 -25.64
CA THR A 198 17.28 -2.43 -26.56
C THR A 198 17.74 -2.67 -27.99
N ASP A 199 18.74 -3.53 -28.21
CA ASP A 199 19.22 -3.88 -29.55
C ASP A 199 18.18 -4.66 -30.37
N ILE A 200 17.15 -5.28 -29.72
CA ILE A 200 16.08 -5.95 -30.47
C ILE A 200 15.29 -4.97 -31.37
N VAL A 201 15.34 -3.66 -31.10
CA VAL A 201 14.67 -2.63 -31.89
C VAL A 201 15.35 -2.47 -33.26
N SER A 202 16.66 -2.41 -33.27
CA SER A 202 17.46 -2.38 -34.52
C SER A 202 17.30 -3.69 -35.28
N LEU A 203 17.42 -4.84 -34.59
CA LEU A 203 17.20 -6.17 -35.18
C LEU A 203 15.80 -6.33 -35.76
N ALA A 204 14.77 -5.74 -35.12
CA ALA A 204 13.41 -5.77 -35.68
C ALA A 204 13.32 -5.03 -37.01
N ASN A 205 13.99 -3.87 -37.15
CA ASN A 205 14.04 -3.14 -38.41
C ASN A 205 14.78 -3.94 -39.50
N GLU A 206 15.90 -4.58 -39.15
CA GLU A 206 16.67 -5.45 -40.07
C GLU A 206 15.81 -6.62 -40.58
N ASN A 207 15.01 -7.23 -39.69
CA ASN A 207 14.09 -8.32 -39.98
C ASN A 207 12.73 -7.85 -40.54
N LYS A 208 12.61 -6.58 -40.93
CA LYS A 208 11.38 -5.98 -41.48
C LYS A 208 10.15 -6.12 -40.58
N ILE A 209 10.36 -6.23 -39.28
CA ILE A 209 9.31 -6.18 -38.26
C ILE A 209 9.01 -4.71 -37.97
N PRO A 210 7.76 -4.24 -38.11
CA PRO A 210 7.40 -2.86 -37.82
C PRO A 210 7.71 -2.51 -36.33
N VAL A 211 8.26 -1.31 -36.10
CA VAL A 211 8.53 -0.81 -34.75
C VAL A 211 7.67 0.40 -34.48
N LYS A 212 7.01 0.44 -33.32
CA LYS A 212 6.16 1.55 -32.86
C LYS A 212 6.55 2.00 -31.46
N ALA A 213 6.91 3.26 -31.29
CA ALA A 213 7.01 3.87 -29.97
C ALA A 213 5.63 4.42 -29.57
N VAL A 214 5.19 4.07 -28.38
CA VAL A 214 4.01 4.60 -27.70
C VAL A 214 4.52 5.60 -26.68
N LYS A 215 4.31 6.88 -26.94
CA LYS A 215 4.77 7.95 -26.08
C LYS A 215 3.85 8.10 -24.90
N LEU A 216 4.41 8.23 -23.71
CA LEU A 216 3.69 8.48 -22.46
C LEU A 216 3.53 9.98 -22.21
N ASP A 217 2.36 10.37 -21.71
CA ASP A 217 2.09 11.73 -21.26
C ASP A 217 2.73 12.01 -19.88
N SER A 218 2.92 10.99 -19.06
CA SER A 218 3.46 11.08 -17.70
C SER A 218 4.63 10.13 -17.52
N LYS A 219 5.82 10.68 -17.28
CA LYS A 219 7.04 9.92 -17.03
C LYS A 219 7.03 9.18 -15.70
N GLU A 220 6.24 9.66 -14.74
CA GLU A 220 6.15 9.13 -13.38
C GLU A 220 5.77 7.65 -13.37
N GLU A 221 5.03 7.17 -14.40
CA GLU A 221 4.62 5.77 -14.52
C GLU A 221 5.79 4.81 -14.78
N VAL A 222 6.87 5.30 -15.37
CA VAL A 222 7.99 4.45 -15.82
C VAL A 222 9.31 4.74 -15.08
N LEU A 223 9.24 5.50 -14.01
CA LEU A 223 10.40 5.73 -13.15
C LEU A 223 10.70 4.46 -12.34
N GLY A 224 11.97 4.10 -12.30
CA GLY A 224 12.53 3.08 -11.42
C GLY A 224 13.39 3.72 -10.34
N ALA A 225 13.79 2.94 -9.32
CA ALA A 225 14.72 3.40 -8.29
C ALA A 225 16.05 2.66 -8.37
N ASN A 226 17.17 3.36 -8.48
CA ASN A 226 18.52 2.78 -8.47
C ASN A 226 19.29 3.08 -7.17
N ASN A 227 18.83 4.06 -6.40
CA ASN A 227 19.37 4.49 -5.11
C ASN A 227 18.24 4.88 -4.17
N LEU A 228 18.55 5.24 -2.93
CA LEU A 228 17.55 5.60 -1.91
C LEU A 228 16.84 6.93 -2.19
N GLU A 229 17.50 7.87 -2.86
CA GLU A 229 16.88 9.14 -3.25
C GLU A 229 15.79 8.91 -4.30
N GLU A 230 16.09 8.14 -5.35
CA GLU A 230 15.12 7.74 -6.36
C GLU A 230 13.98 6.92 -5.76
N LEU A 231 14.26 6.04 -4.77
CA LEU A 231 13.24 5.29 -4.05
C LEU A 231 12.31 6.22 -3.25
N ASN A 232 12.86 7.23 -2.58
CA ASN A 232 12.07 8.25 -1.88
C ASN A 232 11.18 9.03 -2.86
N GLN A 233 11.73 9.39 -4.03
CA GLN A 233 10.94 10.07 -5.06
C GLN A 233 9.80 9.19 -5.59
N LEU A 234 10.04 7.88 -5.76
CA LEU A 234 8.99 6.93 -6.12
C LEU A 234 7.89 6.85 -5.06
N GLU A 235 8.26 6.83 -3.77
CA GLU A 235 7.30 6.86 -2.67
C GLU A 235 6.40 8.09 -2.77
N ARG A 236 6.98 9.29 -2.91
CA ARG A 236 6.20 10.54 -3.02
C ARG A 236 5.33 10.58 -4.27
N ASN A 237 5.83 10.11 -5.40
CA ASN A 237 5.05 10.00 -6.64
C ASN A 237 3.86 9.05 -6.47
N TYR A 238 4.06 7.90 -5.83
CA TYR A 238 2.98 6.96 -5.54
C TYR A 238 1.89 7.62 -4.69
N GLN A 239 2.28 8.27 -3.58
CA GLN A 239 1.34 8.92 -2.68
C GLN A 239 0.51 10.01 -3.37
N LEU A 240 1.15 10.84 -4.19
CA LEU A 240 0.47 11.86 -4.99
C LEU A 240 -0.48 11.26 -6.02
N LEU A 241 -0.11 10.15 -6.68
CA LEU A 241 -0.99 9.46 -7.62
C LEU A 241 -2.22 8.89 -6.90
N LYS A 242 -2.04 8.28 -5.72
CA LYS A 242 -3.15 7.76 -4.91
C LYS A 242 -4.07 8.87 -4.41
N ALA A 243 -3.52 9.97 -3.93
CA ALA A 243 -4.31 11.13 -3.53
C ALA A 243 -5.15 11.68 -4.71
N LYS A 244 -4.55 11.80 -5.90
CA LYS A 244 -5.28 12.21 -7.12
C LYS A 244 -6.42 11.26 -7.50
N GLU A 245 -6.23 9.94 -7.31
CA GLU A 245 -7.31 8.96 -7.52
C GLU A 245 -8.49 9.18 -6.57
N PHE A 246 -8.23 9.44 -5.29
CA PHE A 246 -9.28 9.71 -4.30
C PHE A 246 -9.97 11.05 -4.54
N LEU A 247 -9.22 12.12 -4.87
CA LEU A 247 -9.79 13.41 -5.25
C LEU A 247 -10.77 13.27 -6.41
N LYS A 248 -10.43 12.50 -7.47
CA LYS A 248 -11.31 12.22 -8.61
C LYS A 248 -12.56 11.42 -8.22
N LYS A 249 -12.50 10.67 -7.12
CA LYS A 249 -13.66 9.91 -6.58
C LYS A 249 -14.51 10.72 -5.59
N GLY A 250 -14.22 12.01 -5.41
CA GLY A 250 -14.97 12.90 -4.53
C GLY A 250 -14.58 12.82 -3.05
N VAL A 251 -13.35 12.38 -2.75
CA VAL A 251 -12.76 12.49 -1.42
C VAL A 251 -12.03 13.83 -1.33
N ILE A 252 -12.19 14.55 -0.24
CA ILE A 252 -11.49 15.82 0.02
C ILE A 252 -10.18 15.51 0.72
N ILE A 253 -9.05 15.97 0.19
CA ILE A 253 -7.73 15.84 0.82
C ILE A 253 -7.13 17.25 0.89
N PHE A 254 -6.93 17.77 2.11
CA PHE A 254 -6.49 19.15 2.30
C PHE A 254 -5.07 19.40 1.81
N ASP A 255 -4.17 18.43 2.00
CA ASP A 255 -2.82 18.48 1.42
C ASP A 255 -2.37 17.08 0.96
N PRO A 256 -2.45 16.81 -0.36
CA PRO A 256 -2.04 15.53 -0.94
C PRO A 256 -0.58 15.14 -0.68
N ALA A 257 0.30 16.09 -0.39
CA ALA A 257 1.71 15.82 -0.13
C ALA A 257 1.96 15.30 1.30
N ARG A 258 1.00 15.47 2.20
CA ARG A 258 1.11 15.12 3.62
C ARG A 258 0.15 14.01 4.05
N VAL A 259 -0.20 13.10 3.15
CA VAL A 259 -1.02 11.93 3.46
C VAL A 259 -0.37 10.70 2.87
N ASP A 260 -0.27 9.62 3.63
CA ASP A 260 0.31 8.36 3.19
C ASP A 260 -0.72 7.23 3.13
N PHE A 261 -0.76 6.55 1.98
CA PHE A 261 -1.60 5.37 1.72
C PHE A 261 -0.71 4.14 1.52
N ARG A 262 -0.71 3.19 2.48
CA ARG A 262 0.18 2.04 2.52
C ARG A 262 -0.60 0.73 2.56
N GLY A 263 -1.02 0.22 1.42
CA GLY A 263 -1.79 -1.04 1.29
C GLY A 263 -3.10 -0.89 0.52
N GLU A 264 -4.10 -1.69 0.89
CA GLU A 264 -5.43 -1.66 0.30
C GLU A 264 -6.31 -0.62 0.98
N ILE A 265 -6.38 0.58 0.44
CA ILE A 265 -7.15 1.67 1.02
C ILE A 265 -8.37 1.93 0.16
N LYS A 266 -9.56 1.92 0.78
CA LYS A 266 -10.84 2.27 0.15
C LYS A 266 -11.48 3.41 0.92
N ILE A 267 -11.77 4.52 0.24
CA ILE A 267 -12.40 5.70 0.84
C ILE A 267 -13.56 6.10 -0.04
N GLN A 268 -14.74 6.27 0.56
CA GLN A 268 -15.93 6.66 -0.16
C GLN A 268 -16.06 8.19 -0.27
N LYS A 269 -16.85 8.62 -1.28
CA LYS A 269 -17.09 10.04 -1.58
C LYS A 269 -17.64 10.83 -0.39
N GLY A 270 -17.34 12.11 -0.35
CA GLY A 270 -17.79 13.04 0.69
C GLY A 270 -16.92 13.01 1.95
N SER A 271 -16.01 12.03 2.08
CA SER A 271 -15.08 11.98 3.20
C SER A 271 -13.96 13.01 3.04
N SER A 272 -13.49 13.56 4.16
CA SER A 272 -12.38 14.54 4.20
C SER A 272 -11.21 14.02 5.04
N ILE A 273 -10.01 14.27 4.54
CA ILE A 273 -8.75 13.84 5.16
C ILE A 273 -7.87 15.06 5.35
N ASP A 274 -7.47 15.27 6.59
CA ASP A 274 -6.55 16.34 6.96
C ASP A 274 -5.07 15.90 6.81
N ILE A 275 -4.16 16.80 7.12
CA ILE A 275 -2.71 16.62 6.96
C ILE A 275 -2.14 15.55 7.90
N ASN A 276 -1.00 14.98 7.49
CA ASN A 276 -0.22 14.02 8.27
C ASN A 276 -0.96 12.73 8.65
N CYS A 277 -2.02 12.39 7.92
CA CYS A 277 -2.74 11.13 8.10
C CYS A 277 -2.00 9.96 7.45
N VAL A 278 -2.01 8.80 8.11
CA VAL A 278 -1.41 7.55 7.61
C VAL A 278 -2.46 6.44 7.61
N PHE A 279 -2.67 5.85 6.44
CA PHE A 279 -3.54 4.68 6.27
C PHE A 279 -2.66 3.48 5.93
N GLU A 280 -2.78 2.37 6.68
CA GLU A 280 -1.90 1.22 6.53
C GLU A 280 -2.65 -0.12 6.54
N GLY A 281 -2.25 -1.04 5.67
CA GLY A 281 -2.86 -2.37 5.55
C GLY A 281 -4.19 -2.34 4.80
N LYS A 282 -5.21 -3.01 5.32
CA LYS A 282 -6.56 -3.01 4.73
C LYS A 282 -7.45 -2.03 5.48
N VAL A 283 -7.74 -0.89 4.85
CA VAL A 283 -8.55 0.18 5.45
C VAL A 283 -9.77 0.48 4.58
N GLU A 284 -10.95 0.49 5.20
CA GLU A 284 -12.21 0.84 4.56
C GLU A 284 -12.85 2.04 5.27
N ILE A 285 -13.00 3.16 4.57
CA ILE A 285 -13.63 4.39 5.08
C ILE A 285 -14.96 4.60 4.35
N GLY A 286 -16.03 4.76 5.11
CA GLY A 286 -17.37 5.02 4.63
C GLY A 286 -17.55 6.40 4.00
N LYS A 287 -18.82 6.78 3.77
CA LYS A 287 -19.20 8.09 3.22
C LYS A 287 -19.19 9.17 4.29
N ASN A 288 -18.83 10.41 3.91
CA ASN A 288 -18.92 11.59 4.77
C ASN A 288 -18.17 11.43 6.10
N VAL A 289 -17.10 10.69 6.11
CA VAL A 289 -16.22 10.53 7.28
C VAL A 289 -15.25 11.70 7.34
N ILE A 290 -15.07 12.27 8.53
CA ILE A 290 -14.12 13.35 8.76
C ILE A 290 -12.92 12.78 9.50
N ILE A 291 -11.72 12.96 8.93
CA ILE A 291 -10.47 12.46 9.52
C ILE A 291 -9.56 13.65 9.80
N GLY A 292 -9.36 13.93 11.08
CA GLY A 292 -8.54 15.03 11.59
C GLY A 292 -7.04 14.78 11.43
N PRO A 293 -6.23 15.83 11.58
CA PRO A 293 -4.80 15.78 11.32
C PRO A 293 -4.07 14.77 12.22
N GLY A 294 -3.05 14.14 11.67
CA GLY A 294 -2.21 13.19 12.40
C GLY A 294 -2.87 11.87 12.77
N ALA A 295 -4.07 11.57 12.27
CA ALA A 295 -4.72 10.30 12.52
C ALA A 295 -3.96 9.15 11.83
N ILE A 296 -3.82 8.01 12.53
CA ILE A 296 -3.20 6.78 12.04
C ILE A 296 -4.23 5.67 12.06
N ILE A 297 -4.54 5.10 10.88
CA ILE A 297 -5.58 4.08 10.75
C ILE A 297 -4.98 2.84 10.08
N ARG A 298 -4.99 1.71 10.81
CA ARG A 298 -4.41 0.44 10.36
C ARG A 298 -5.43 -0.68 10.38
N ASN A 299 -5.53 -1.46 9.30
CA ASN A 299 -6.35 -2.68 9.22
C ASN A 299 -7.75 -2.52 9.82
N SER A 300 -8.44 -1.40 9.53
CA SER A 300 -9.66 -1.02 10.24
C SER A 300 -10.76 -0.59 9.28
N LYS A 301 -11.99 -0.68 9.77
CA LYS A 301 -13.17 -0.24 9.05
C LYS A 301 -13.89 0.88 9.82
N ILE A 302 -14.19 1.98 9.14
CA ILE A 302 -14.87 3.16 9.69
C ILE A 302 -16.15 3.38 8.92
N GLY A 303 -17.27 3.34 9.62
CA GLY A 303 -18.62 3.53 9.08
C GLY A 303 -18.94 4.98 8.71
N ASP A 304 -20.01 5.12 7.91
CA ASP A 304 -20.46 6.40 7.38
C ASP A 304 -20.69 7.45 8.47
N GLY A 305 -20.39 8.72 8.18
CA GLY A 305 -20.63 9.86 9.05
C GLY A 305 -19.76 9.91 10.32
N SER A 306 -18.82 9.00 10.48
CA SER A 306 -17.94 8.98 11.65
C SER A 306 -16.93 10.12 11.63
N ARG A 307 -16.46 10.50 12.82
CA ARG A 307 -15.53 11.59 13.04
C ARG A 307 -14.31 11.09 13.82
N ILE A 308 -13.17 11.14 13.19
CA ILE A 308 -11.89 10.78 13.79
C ILE A 308 -11.16 12.08 14.10
N GLU A 309 -11.03 12.37 15.36
CA GLU A 309 -10.42 13.61 15.85
C GLU A 309 -8.88 13.54 15.79
N PRO A 310 -8.18 14.68 15.89
CA PRO A 310 -6.73 14.75 15.72
C PRO A 310 -5.93 13.73 16.55
N TYR A 311 -4.86 13.21 15.94
CA TYR A 311 -3.87 12.32 16.59
C TYR A 311 -4.48 11.03 17.18
N THR A 312 -5.57 10.56 16.63
CA THR A 312 -6.20 9.30 17.04
C THR A 312 -5.53 8.11 16.34
N LEU A 313 -5.19 7.07 17.10
CA LEU A 313 -4.70 5.79 16.58
C LEU A 313 -5.84 4.77 16.56
N ILE A 314 -6.10 4.20 15.38
CA ILE A 314 -7.08 3.14 15.18
C ILE A 314 -6.39 1.95 14.52
N GLU A 315 -6.42 0.77 15.16
CA GLU A 315 -5.77 -0.41 14.61
C GLU A 315 -6.58 -1.69 14.85
N ASN A 316 -6.73 -2.50 13.80
CA ASN A 316 -7.48 -3.77 13.85
C ASN A 316 -8.86 -3.61 14.51
N ALA A 317 -9.61 -2.56 14.12
CA ALA A 317 -10.85 -2.15 14.77
C ALA A 317 -11.99 -1.93 13.76
N ILE A 318 -13.21 -2.02 14.27
CA ILE A 318 -14.43 -1.72 13.52
C ILE A 318 -15.18 -0.60 14.24
N LEU A 319 -15.41 0.50 13.54
CA LEU A 319 -16.26 1.60 13.98
C LEU A 319 -17.52 1.59 13.10
N GLU A 320 -18.69 1.51 13.73
CA GLU A 320 -19.97 1.61 13.03
C GLU A 320 -20.26 3.06 12.57
N LYS A 321 -21.47 3.37 12.19
CA LYS A 321 -21.84 4.70 11.69
C LYS A 321 -21.86 5.75 12.79
N ASN A 322 -21.53 7.00 12.41
CA ASN A 322 -21.61 8.18 13.29
C ASN A 322 -20.80 8.04 14.59
N VAL A 323 -19.73 7.27 14.59
CA VAL A 323 -18.84 7.17 15.74
C VAL A 323 -17.93 8.39 15.81
N THR A 324 -17.76 8.95 17.00
CA THR A 324 -16.71 9.94 17.25
C THR A 324 -15.59 9.31 18.06
N ALA A 325 -14.34 9.40 17.56
CA ALA A 325 -13.15 8.85 18.22
C ALA A 325 -12.04 9.91 18.32
N GLY A 326 -11.52 10.13 19.50
CA GLY A 326 -10.45 11.08 19.79
C GLY A 326 -10.91 12.41 20.39
N PRO A 327 -10.01 13.42 20.44
CA PRO A 327 -8.61 13.36 20.02
C PRO A 327 -7.71 12.50 20.93
N TYR A 328 -6.53 12.12 20.44
CA TYR A 328 -5.56 11.32 21.22
C TYR A 328 -6.14 10.02 21.80
N ALA A 329 -7.12 9.42 21.16
CA ALA A 329 -7.65 8.11 21.55
C ALA A 329 -6.85 6.97 20.90
N HIS A 330 -6.79 5.82 21.58
CA HIS A 330 -6.26 4.58 21.02
C HIS A 330 -7.37 3.53 20.92
N ILE A 331 -7.81 3.23 19.70
CA ILE A 331 -8.87 2.27 19.43
C ILE A 331 -8.25 1.02 18.76
N GLY A 332 -8.19 -0.07 19.51
CA GLY A 332 -7.66 -1.34 19.00
C GLY A 332 -6.87 -2.13 20.01
N PRO A 333 -6.28 -3.30 19.66
CA PRO A 333 -6.80 -4.20 18.65
C PRO A 333 -8.12 -4.85 19.06
N GLU A 334 -8.87 -5.39 18.10
CA GLU A 334 -10.15 -6.09 18.31
C GLU A 334 -11.23 -5.24 19.04
N ALA A 335 -11.18 -3.92 18.83
CA ALA A 335 -12.22 -3.02 19.32
C ALA A 335 -13.36 -2.93 18.30
N HIS A 336 -14.59 -2.97 18.82
CA HIS A 336 -15.79 -2.74 18.03
C HIS A 336 -16.62 -1.64 18.67
N LEU A 337 -16.75 -0.50 18.01
CA LEU A 337 -17.51 0.64 18.46
C LEU A 337 -18.85 0.69 17.74
N GLY A 338 -19.94 0.61 18.51
CA GLY A 338 -21.30 0.65 18.01
C GLY A 338 -21.73 2.06 17.55
N GLU A 339 -22.77 2.10 16.75
CA GLU A 339 -23.32 3.31 16.15
C GLU A 339 -23.54 4.44 17.17
N ASN A 340 -23.20 5.68 16.80
CA ASN A 340 -23.34 6.89 17.63
C ASN A 340 -22.56 6.83 18.97
N SER A 341 -21.57 5.95 19.12
CA SER A 341 -20.72 5.96 20.30
C SER A 341 -19.67 7.08 20.27
N GLU A 342 -19.31 7.58 21.43
CA GLU A 342 -18.34 8.66 21.57
C GLU A 342 -17.18 8.21 22.49
N ILE A 343 -16.00 8.06 21.90
CA ILE A 343 -14.75 7.74 22.60
C ILE A 343 -13.85 8.95 22.53
N GLY A 344 -13.59 9.60 23.65
CA GLY A 344 -12.90 10.90 23.69
C GLY A 344 -11.40 10.80 23.98
N ASN A 345 -10.85 11.92 24.44
CA ASN A 345 -9.42 12.10 24.57
C ASN A 345 -8.80 11.19 25.66
N PHE A 346 -7.62 10.65 25.31
CA PHE A 346 -6.84 9.75 26.18
C PHE A 346 -7.62 8.52 26.65
N VAL A 347 -8.57 8.04 25.85
CA VAL A 347 -9.27 6.79 26.10
C VAL A 347 -8.64 5.68 25.28
N GLU A 348 -8.30 4.57 25.93
CA GLU A 348 -7.89 3.34 25.25
C GLU A 348 -9.03 2.31 25.31
N VAL A 349 -9.39 1.78 24.12
CA VAL A 349 -10.35 0.68 23.97
C VAL A 349 -9.65 -0.49 23.31
N LYS A 350 -9.62 -1.66 23.96
CA LYS A 350 -8.85 -2.82 23.50
C LYS A 350 -9.59 -4.11 23.74
N ARG A 351 -9.74 -4.96 22.72
CA ARG A 351 -10.48 -6.25 22.78
C ARG A 351 -11.86 -6.09 23.43
N SER A 352 -12.57 -5.04 23.02
CA SER A 352 -13.80 -4.61 23.70
C SER A 352 -14.90 -4.29 22.70
N LYS A 353 -16.12 -4.58 23.10
CA LYS A 353 -17.31 -4.18 22.36
C LYS A 353 -18.03 -3.07 23.09
N ILE A 354 -18.17 -1.94 22.43
CA ILE A 354 -18.87 -0.75 22.91
C ILE A 354 -20.22 -0.65 22.19
N GLY A 355 -21.30 -0.64 22.95
CA GLY A 355 -22.66 -0.57 22.39
C GLY A 355 -23.04 0.79 21.87
N LYS A 356 -24.14 0.82 21.10
CA LYS A 356 -24.70 2.01 20.47
C LYS A 356 -24.93 3.14 21.48
N GLY A 357 -24.51 4.37 21.13
CA GLY A 357 -24.71 5.57 21.93
C GLY A 357 -23.99 5.61 23.28
N THR A 358 -23.04 4.69 23.51
CA THR A 358 -22.21 4.67 24.70
C THR A 358 -21.13 5.74 24.62
N LYS A 359 -20.83 6.37 25.77
CA LYS A 359 -19.91 7.48 25.89
C LYS A 359 -18.80 7.17 26.87
N ALA A 360 -17.54 7.34 26.47
CA ALA A 360 -16.35 7.34 27.31
C ALA A 360 -15.45 8.49 26.85
N LYS A 361 -15.65 9.69 27.42
CA LYS A 361 -15.11 10.93 26.83
C LYS A 361 -13.71 11.30 27.28
N HIS A 362 -13.22 10.75 28.40
CA HIS A 362 -11.97 11.21 29.00
C HIS A 362 -11.24 10.11 29.75
N LEU A 363 -9.90 9.99 29.53
CA LEU A 363 -8.95 9.33 30.43
C LEU A 363 -9.40 7.95 30.94
N ALA A 364 -9.92 7.07 30.11
CA ALA A 364 -10.39 5.76 30.55
C ALA A 364 -9.64 4.61 29.85
N TYR A 365 -9.49 3.49 30.55
CA TYR A 365 -9.02 2.23 29.98
C TYR A 365 -10.15 1.21 29.96
N ILE A 366 -10.54 0.78 28.76
CA ILE A 366 -11.61 -0.21 28.54
C ILE A 366 -10.98 -1.43 27.85
N GLY A 367 -10.47 -2.35 28.65
CA GLY A 367 -9.85 -3.60 28.20
C GLY A 367 -10.76 -4.81 28.46
N ASP A 368 -10.90 -5.71 27.49
CA ASP A 368 -11.71 -6.93 27.55
C ASP A 368 -13.17 -6.69 28.02
N GLY A 369 -13.73 -5.53 27.61
CA GLY A 369 -15.04 -5.04 28.03
C GLY A 369 -16.16 -5.44 27.08
N GLN A 370 -17.31 -5.83 27.64
CA GLN A 370 -18.58 -5.92 26.93
C GLN A 370 -19.52 -4.86 27.47
N VAL A 371 -19.49 -3.68 26.86
CA VAL A 371 -20.29 -2.52 27.27
C VAL A 371 -21.52 -2.41 26.39
N SER A 372 -22.70 -2.45 26.98
CA SER A 372 -23.96 -2.37 26.29
C SER A 372 -24.28 -0.96 25.78
N GLU A 373 -25.49 -0.74 25.30
CA GLU A 373 -25.93 0.54 24.75
C GLU A 373 -26.13 1.60 25.80
N LYS A 374 -25.92 2.89 25.41
CA LYS A 374 -26.24 4.09 26.21
C LYS A 374 -25.56 4.11 27.60
N VAL A 375 -24.43 3.45 27.74
CA VAL A 375 -23.60 3.48 28.97
C VAL A 375 -22.81 4.78 29.01
N ASN A 376 -22.68 5.38 30.19
CA ASN A 376 -21.76 6.47 30.43
C ASN A 376 -20.58 5.97 31.26
N VAL A 377 -19.36 6.06 30.70
CA VAL A 377 -18.12 5.72 31.38
C VAL A 377 -17.44 7.03 31.81
N GLY A 378 -17.37 7.26 33.11
CA GLY A 378 -16.77 8.45 33.68
C GLY A 378 -15.25 8.51 33.48
N ALA A 379 -14.72 9.73 33.51
CA ALA A 379 -13.27 9.98 33.40
C ALA A 379 -12.46 9.20 34.44
N GLY A 380 -11.29 8.71 34.06
CA GLY A 380 -10.41 7.94 34.96
C GLY A 380 -10.91 6.53 35.29
N THR A 381 -11.94 6.04 34.61
CA THR A 381 -12.42 4.67 34.82
C THR A 381 -11.45 3.65 34.24
N ILE A 382 -11.11 2.62 35.03
CA ILE A 382 -10.22 1.53 34.65
C ILE A 382 -10.98 0.19 34.73
N PHE A 383 -11.02 -0.52 33.60
CA PHE A 383 -11.43 -1.91 33.59
C PHE A 383 -10.20 -2.75 33.91
N VAL A 384 -10.09 -3.16 35.20
CA VAL A 384 -8.96 -3.95 35.70
C VAL A 384 -9.13 -5.39 35.24
N ASN A 385 -8.66 -5.67 34.03
CA ASN A 385 -8.90 -6.91 33.29
C ASN A 385 -7.82 -7.98 33.50
N TYR A 386 -6.70 -7.67 34.16
CA TYR A 386 -5.58 -8.60 34.36
C TYR A 386 -5.31 -8.84 35.84
N ASP A 387 -5.29 -10.09 36.26
CA ASP A 387 -5.11 -10.51 37.64
C ASP A 387 -3.67 -10.99 37.96
N GLY A 388 -2.73 -10.76 37.05
CA GLY A 388 -1.35 -11.25 37.14
C GLY A 388 -1.11 -12.57 36.41
N LYS A 389 -2.16 -13.29 36.02
CA LYS A 389 -2.09 -14.59 35.31
C LYS A 389 -2.93 -14.63 34.04
N SER A 390 -4.15 -14.14 34.11
CA SER A 390 -5.12 -14.21 33.02
C SER A 390 -5.86 -12.88 32.83
N LYS A 391 -6.47 -12.74 31.65
CA LYS A 391 -7.35 -11.62 31.34
C LYS A 391 -8.79 -11.99 31.55
N ASN A 392 -9.51 -11.17 32.27
CA ASN A 392 -10.91 -11.38 32.65
C ASN A 392 -11.80 -10.31 32.04
N LYS A 393 -13.08 -10.62 31.85
CA LYS A 393 -14.04 -9.74 31.17
C LYS A 393 -14.86 -8.91 32.16
N THR A 394 -15.06 -7.64 31.85
CA THR A 394 -16.05 -6.78 32.48
C THR A 394 -17.28 -6.67 31.59
N LYS A 395 -18.47 -6.92 32.13
CA LYS A 395 -19.74 -6.75 31.43
C LYS A 395 -20.51 -5.57 32.04
N VAL A 396 -20.92 -4.61 31.20
CA VAL A 396 -21.68 -3.44 31.64
C VAL A 396 -23.02 -3.43 30.92
N GLY A 397 -24.09 -3.44 31.68
CA GLY A 397 -25.48 -3.44 31.22
C GLY A 397 -25.90 -2.10 30.61
N LYS A 398 -26.97 -2.14 29.81
CA LYS A 398 -27.55 -0.98 29.12
C LYS A 398 -27.87 0.15 30.10
N GLY A 399 -27.56 1.40 29.72
CA GLY A 399 -27.89 2.58 30.49
C GLY A 399 -27.13 2.74 31.81
N ALA A 400 -26.18 1.88 32.10
CA ALA A 400 -25.38 2.01 33.34
C ALA A 400 -24.53 3.28 33.33
N PHE A 401 -24.34 3.86 34.50
CA PHE A 401 -23.49 5.04 34.72
C PHE A 401 -22.30 4.68 35.61
N ILE A 402 -21.11 4.73 35.05
CA ILE A 402 -19.88 4.52 35.84
C ILE A 402 -19.31 5.87 36.21
N GLY A 403 -19.25 6.14 37.53
CA GLY A 403 -18.70 7.38 38.07
C GLY A 403 -17.21 7.51 37.82
N SER A 404 -16.71 8.72 37.75
CA SER A 404 -15.29 9.02 37.50
C SER A 404 -14.35 8.37 38.53
N ASN A 405 -13.13 8.04 38.06
CA ASN A 405 -12.08 7.42 38.90
C ASN A 405 -12.51 6.09 39.55
N SER A 406 -13.37 5.31 38.87
CA SER A 406 -13.79 4.01 39.34
C SER A 406 -12.91 2.89 38.74
N SER A 407 -12.59 1.88 39.59
CA SER A 407 -11.90 0.66 39.14
C SER A 407 -12.88 -0.51 39.17
N LEU A 408 -13.10 -1.14 38.00
CA LEU A 408 -13.94 -2.34 37.89
C LEU A 408 -13.04 -3.57 37.84
N ILE A 409 -13.02 -4.33 38.92
CA ILE A 409 -12.12 -5.50 39.08
C ILE A 409 -12.77 -6.72 38.39
N ALA A 410 -12.26 -7.09 37.24
CA ALA A 410 -12.78 -8.21 36.48
C ALA A 410 -12.34 -9.58 37.08
N PRO A 411 -13.17 -10.67 36.94
CA PRO A 411 -14.44 -10.73 36.21
C PRO A 411 -15.57 -10.04 36.99
N ILE A 412 -16.37 -9.18 36.32
CA ILE A 412 -17.45 -8.45 37.00
C ILE A 412 -18.61 -8.12 36.05
N LYS A 413 -19.82 -8.07 36.58
CA LYS A 413 -21.04 -7.67 35.87
C LYS A 413 -21.66 -6.45 36.55
N ILE A 414 -21.86 -5.39 35.79
CA ILE A 414 -22.58 -4.18 36.20
C ILE A 414 -23.96 -4.23 35.54
N GLY A 415 -25.01 -4.26 36.33
CA GLY A 415 -26.39 -4.43 35.88
C GLY A 415 -26.89 -3.25 35.07
N GLN A 416 -28.02 -3.46 34.36
CA GLN A 416 -28.71 -2.42 33.60
C GLN A 416 -29.12 -1.24 34.49
N ASN A 417 -29.02 -0.01 33.99
CA ASN A 417 -29.39 1.24 34.66
C ASN A 417 -28.78 1.40 36.07
N SER A 418 -27.76 0.62 36.41
CA SER A 418 -27.07 0.78 37.66
C SER A 418 -26.10 1.98 37.66
N MET A 419 -25.77 2.45 38.82
CA MET A 419 -24.85 3.58 39.01
C MET A 419 -23.69 3.16 39.91
N ILE A 420 -22.48 3.44 39.47
CA ILE A 420 -21.27 3.32 40.28
C ILE A 420 -20.89 4.71 40.76
N GLY A 421 -20.80 4.92 42.07
CA GLY A 421 -20.37 6.19 42.61
C GLY A 421 -18.90 6.48 42.29
N ALA A 422 -18.58 7.72 42.00
CA ALA A 422 -17.22 8.14 41.67
C ALA A 422 -16.18 7.72 42.76
N GLY A 423 -14.97 7.33 42.29
CA GLY A 423 -13.89 6.90 43.21
C GLY A 423 -14.10 5.50 43.82
N SER A 424 -14.99 4.68 43.25
CA SER A 424 -15.28 3.32 43.75
C SER A 424 -14.33 2.28 43.19
N VAL A 425 -13.89 1.35 44.03
CA VAL A 425 -13.28 0.07 43.65
C VAL A 425 -14.37 -1.01 43.76
N VAL A 426 -14.82 -1.49 42.61
CA VAL A 426 -15.95 -2.46 42.51
C VAL A 426 -15.41 -3.86 42.30
N THR A 427 -15.62 -4.74 43.28
CA THR A 427 -15.06 -6.11 43.32
C THR A 427 -16.11 -7.20 43.24
N ARG A 428 -17.39 -6.82 43.25
CA ARG A 428 -18.55 -7.75 43.17
C ARG A 428 -19.57 -7.28 42.14
N ASP A 429 -20.31 -8.21 41.58
CA ASP A 429 -21.39 -7.90 40.67
C ASP A 429 -22.38 -6.89 41.24
N VAL A 430 -22.81 -5.94 40.43
CA VAL A 430 -23.80 -4.93 40.82
C VAL A 430 -25.13 -5.26 40.14
N PRO A 431 -26.20 -5.53 40.89
CA PRO A 431 -27.52 -5.79 40.26
C PRO A 431 -28.05 -4.59 39.49
N ALA A 432 -29.01 -4.85 38.59
CA ALA A 432 -29.68 -3.78 37.84
C ALA A 432 -30.32 -2.73 38.78
N GLU A 433 -30.33 -1.48 38.34
CA GLU A 433 -30.98 -0.34 39.03
C GLU A 433 -30.48 -0.10 40.44
N ARG A 434 -29.23 -0.44 40.71
CA ARG A 434 -28.60 -0.22 42.04
C ARG A 434 -27.49 0.82 41.95
N LEU A 435 -27.34 1.58 43.03
CA LEU A 435 -26.17 2.40 43.31
C LEU A 435 -25.14 1.57 44.11
N ALA A 436 -23.95 1.43 43.55
CA ALA A 436 -22.83 0.80 44.26
C ALA A 436 -21.80 1.88 44.67
N LEU A 437 -21.39 1.83 45.96
CA LEU A 437 -20.38 2.70 46.54
C LEU A 437 -19.27 1.82 47.14
N GLY A 438 -18.16 1.72 46.46
CA GLY A 438 -16.96 0.96 46.89
C GLY A 438 -15.84 1.87 47.36
N ARG A 439 -16.14 2.79 48.27
CA ARG A 439 -15.20 3.79 48.81
C ARG A 439 -15.48 4.11 50.27
N SER A 440 -14.48 4.60 51.01
CA SER A 440 -14.63 5.07 52.41
C SER A 440 -15.56 6.28 52.50
N ARG A 441 -16.26 6.41 53.61
CA ARG A 441 -16.99 7.66 53.93
C ARG A 441 -16.01 8.81 54.20
N GLN A 442 -16.31 9.98 53.66
CA GLN A 442 -15.54 11.19 53.90
C GLN A 442 -15.56 11.55 55.38
N ARG A 443 -14.40 11.89 55.94
CA ARG A 443 -14.25 12.47 57.27
C ARG A 443 -13.53 13.80 57.13
N ASN A 444 -14.11 14.85 57.74
CA ASN A 444 -13.44 16.14 57.82
C ASN A 444 -12.69 16.20 59.17
N ILE A 445 -11.39 16.31 59.10
CA ILE A 445 -10.50 16.37 60.26
C ILE A 445 -9.88 17.77 60.32
N ARG A 446 -9.81 18.38 61.51
CA ARG A 446 -9.17 19.69 61.69
C ARG A 446 -7.69 19.57 61.28
N LYS A 447 -7.27 20.46 60.36
CA LYS A 447 -5.85 20.57 60.01
C LYS A 447 -5.09 21.05 61.24
N LYS A 448 -4.06 20.31 61.65
CA LYS A 448 -3.12 20.74 62.72
C LYS A 448 -2.25 21.89 62.21
#